data_2b4514c5a7a1e418830f5f4307ba41a3
#
_entry.id   2b4514c5a7a1e418830f5f4307ba41a3
#
_cell.length_a   1.000
_cell.length_b   1.000
_cell.length_c   1.000
_cell.angle_alpha   90.00
_cell.angle_beta   90.00
_cell.angle_gamma   90.00
#
_symmetry.space_group_name_H-M   'P 1'
#
loop_
_entity.id
_entity.type
_entity.pdbx_description
1 polymer ?
#
loop_
_entity_poly.entity_id
_entity_poly.type
_entity_poly.pdbx_seq_one_letter_code
_entity_poly.pdbx_strand_id
1 'polypeptide(L)'
;MRTIPASELAIHSDGSVFHLHLKPEQLADRVVLVGDPARVTTVASYFDSQECEVSSREFHTITGQYKGKRITVVSHGIGTDNIDIVLNELDALANIDFSTRTIKPEFKQLSLVRIGTSGGLQPFVPIGTYVAAEKSIGFDGVIYFYANSNTVRDADLESELIKQLDWRLSGIWPYVVSADPSLIEQITRNDIIRGTTIAANGFYGPQGRELRLPLTDPELNRKIEAFDYNGRKITNFEMESSSLAGLAALMGHRAMTVCCIIAGRVDNHMNTDYKGSLEKLIETVLDRI
;
A
#
# COMPACT_ATOMS: atom_id res chain seq x y z
N MET A 1 -14.24 -28.01 7.63
CA MET A 1 -13.79 -26.59 7.43
C MET A 1 -14.39 -25.73 8.53
N ARG A 2 -13.66 -24.72 9.02
CA ARG A 2 -14.21 -23.75 9.99
C ARG A 2 -15.25 -22.87 9.29
N THR A 3 -16.44 -22.73 9.87
CA THR A 3 -17.42 -21.73 9.46
C THR A 3 -17.07 -20.40 10.12
N ILE A 4 -16.98 -19.33 9.35
CA ILE A 4 -16.63 -17.98 9.82
C ILE A 4 -17.90 -17.33 10.41
N PRO A 5 -17.93 -16.95 11.71
CA PRO A 5 -19.10 -16.32 12.32
C PRO A 5 -19.44 -14.97 11.67
N ALA A 6 -20.71 -14.56 11.80
CA ALA A 6 -21.15 -13.25 11.29
C ALA A 6 -20.45 -12.06 11.98
N SER A 7 -19.98 -12.23 13.20
CA SER A 7 -19.22 -11.23 13.94
C SER A 7 -17.76 -11.07 13.43
N GLU A 8 -17.21 -12.07 12.72
CA GLU A 8 -15.86 -11.99 12.15
C GLU A 8 -15.89 -11.51 10.70
N LEU A 9 -16.86 -11.92 9.91
CA LEU A 9 -17.09 -11.43 8.55
C LEU A 9 -18.53 -10.92 8.43
N ALA A 10 -18.69 -9.61 8.54
CA ALA A 10 -19.99 -8.97 8.34
C ALA A 10 -20.32 -8.89 6.84
N ILE A 11 -21.51 -9.37 6.48
CA ILE A 11 -22.04 -9.35 5.11
C ILE A 11 -23.42 -8.72 5.18
N HIS A 12 -23.69 -7.76 4.31
CA HIS A 12 -25.00 -7.14 4.19
C HIS A 12 -26.05 -8.11 3.62
N SER A 13 -27.32 -7.81 3.81
CA SER A 13 -28.43 -8.61 3.33
C SER A 13 -28.46 -8.77 1.79
N ASP A 14 -27.82 -7.86 1.07
CA ASP A 14 -27.66 -7.91 -0.38
C ASP A 14 -26.46 -8.77 -0.85
N GLY A 15 -25.69 -9.34 0.10
CA GLY A 15 -24.50 -10.17 -0.17
C GLY A 15 -23.19 -9.44 -0.31
N SER A 16 -23.15 -8.12 -0.05
CA SER A 16 -21.92 -7.33 -0.10
C SER A 16 -21.14 -7.35 1.23
N VAL A 17 -19.81 -7.18 1.19
CA VAL A 17 -18.97 -7.01 2.38
C VAL A 17 -19.23 -5.66 3.06
N PHE A 18 -18.87 -5.55 4.33
CA PHE A 18 -19.37 -4.50 5.21
C PHE A 18 -18.85 -3.09 4.89
N HIS A 19 -17.56 -2.95 4.64
CA HIS A 19 -16.96 -1.62 4.42
C HIS A 19 -16.93 -1.25 2.93
N LEU A 20 -16.40 -2.13 2.07
CA LEU A 20 -16.28 -1.86 0.64
C LEU A 20 -17.64 -1.91 -0.08
N HIS A 21 -18.62 -2.57 0.49
CA HIS A 21 -19.97 -2.78 -0.09
C HIS A 21 -19.93 -3.48 -1.46
N LEU A 22 -18.87 -4.27 -1.70
CA LEU A 22 -18.67 -5.06 -2.92
C LEU A 22 -19.20 -6.47 -2.76
N LYS A 23 -19.58 -7.06 -3.89
CA LYS A 23 -19.93 -8.46 -4.04
C LYS A 23 -18.82 -9.23 -4.76
N PRO A 24 -18.69 -10.56 -4.55
CA PRO A 24 -17.62 -11.35 -5.16
C PRO A 24 -17.48 -11.21 -6.68
N GLU A 25 -18.59 -11.14 -7.41
CA GLU A 25 -18.61 -11.00 -8.86
C GLU A 25 -18.13 -9.63 -9.37
N GLN A 26 -18.13 -8.62 -8.51
CA GLN A 26 -17.69 -7.27 -8.85
C GLN A 26 -16.17 -7.10 -8.77
N LEU A 27 -15.43 -8.04 -8.14
CA LEU A 27 -13.99 -7.98 -7.97
C LEU A 27 -13.23 -8.61 -9.14
N ALA A 28 -12.28 -7.88 -9.71
CA ALA A 28 -11.31 -8.41 -10.67
C ALA A 28 -10.06 -8.98 -9.96
N ASP A 29 -9.29 -9.80 -10.66
CA ASP A 29 -8.03 -10.39 -10.13
C ASP A 29 -6.90 -9.36 -10.08
N ARG A 30 -6.98 -8.31 -10.90
CA ARG A 30 -6.08 -7.17 -10.92
C ARG A 30 -6.75 -6.01 -10.20
N VAL A 31 -6.11 -5.52 -9.15
CA VAL A 31 -6.65 -4.44 -8.32
C VAL A 31 -5.65 -3.29 -8.24
N VAL A 32 -6.10 -2.12 -8.64
CA VAL A 32 -5.38 -0.86 -8.43
C VAL A 32 -5.92 -0.20 -7.16
N LEU A 33 -5.02 0.10 -6.22
CA LEU A 33 -5.36 0.75 -4.96
C LEU A 33 -4.90 2.21 -5.00
N VAL A 34 -5.74 3.11 -4.52
CA VAL A 34 -5.44 4.55 -4.42
C VAL A 34 -5.91 5.11 -3.08
N GLY A 35 -5.23 6.13 -2.54
CA GLY A 35 -5.64 6.73 -1.26
C GLY A 35 -6.89 7.59 -1.37
N ASP A 36 -6.96 8.41 -2.42
CA ASP A 36 -8.01 9.41 -2.63
C ASP A 36 -9.18 8.83 -3.45
N PRO A 37 -10.43 8.87 -2.94
CA PRO A 37 -11.62 8.44 -3.70
C PRO A 37 -11.76 9.14 -5.06
N ALA A 38 -11.39 10.41 -5.19
CA ALA A 38 -11.43 11.13 -6.46
C ALA A 38 -10.46 10.54 -7.51
N ARG A 39 -9.38 9.92 -7.06
CA ARG A 39 -8.42 9.24 -7.96
C ARG A 39 -8.98 7.96 -8.58
N VAL A 40 -9.97 7.33 -7.96
CA VAL A 40 -10.68 6.18 -8.54
C VAL A 40 -11.30 6.57 -9.87
N THR A 41 -12.01 7.69 -9.92
CA THR A 41 -12.60 8.22 -11.16
C THR A 41 -11.53 8.56 -12.20
N THR A 42 -10.39 9.12 -11.77
CA THR A 42 -9.26 9.40 -12.67
C THR A 42 -8.70 8.12 -13.29
N VAL A 43 -8.49 7.05 -12.50
CA VAL A 43 -8.02 5.75 -13.03
C VAL A 43 -9.08 5.14 -13.95
N ALA A 44 -10.35 5.15 -13.55
CA ALA A 44 -11.43 4.57 -14.33
C ALA A 44 -11.74 5.33 -15.63
N SER A 45 -11.30 6.60 -15.77
CA SER A 45 -11.43 7.35 -17.02
C SER A 45 -10.57 6.79 -18.16
N TYR A 46 -9.58 5.95 -17.86
CA TYR A 46 -8.79 5.21 -18.86
C TYR A 46 -9.46 3.89 -19.30
N PHE A 47 -10.51 3.43 -18.62
CA PHE A 47 -11.16 2.16 -18.94
C PHE A 47 -11.95 2.25 -20.25
N ASP A 48 -11.87 1.21 -21.05
CA ASP A 48 -12.66 1.07 -22.28
C ASP A 48 -14.17 0.95 -21.98
N SER A 49 -14.52 0.34 -20.83
CA SER A 49 -15.88 0.22 -20.30
C SER A 49 -15.86 0.04 -18.79
N GLN A 50 -16.92 0.48 -18.13
CA GLN A 50 -17.16 0.28 -16.71
C GLN A 50 -18.27 -0.75 -16.51
N GLU A 51 -18.06 -1.71 -15.59
CA GLU A 51 -19.01 -2.78 -15.27
C GLU A 51 -19.85 -2.44 -14.04
N CYS A 52 -19.21 -1.87 -13.02
CA CYS A 52 -19.89 -1.44 -11.79
C CYS A 52 -19.14 -0.31 -11.10
N GLU A 53 -19.88 0.47 -10.35
CA GLU A 53 -19.39 1.52 -9.47
C GLU A 53 -20.09 1.40 -8.11
N VAL A 54 -19.31 1.44 -7.02
CA VAL A 54 -19.81 1.36 -5.64
C VAL A 54 -19.08 2.37 -4.79
N SER A 55 -19.81 3.10 -3.96
CA SER A 55 -19.26 4.03 -2.96
C SER A 55 -19.82 3.72 -1.60
N SER A 56 -18.94 3.59 -0.62
CA SER A 56 -19.29 3.39 0.78
C SER A 56 -18.22 4.03 1.66
N ARG A 57 -18.60 5.00 2.48
CA ARG A 57 -17.66 5.77 3.31
C ARG A 57 -16.55 6.41 2.46
N GLU A 58 -15.28 6.21 2.82
CA GLU A 58 -14.09 6.61 2.04
C GLU A 58 -13.71 5.63 0.93
N PHE A 59 -14.40 4.50 0.84
CA PHE A 59 -14.15 3.46 -0.15
C PHE A 59 -15.01 3.69 -1.39
N HIS A 60 -14.35 4.03 -2.48
CA HIS A 60 -14.95 4.16 -3.81
C HIS A 60 -14.32 3.11 -4.72
N THR A 61 -15.11 2.35 -5.43
CA THR A 61 -14.66 1.26 -6.28
C THR A 61 -15.32 1.35 -7.65
N ILE A 62 -14.53 1.20 -8.70
CA ILE A 62 -14.99 1.01 -10.07
C ILE A 62 -14.28 -0.22 -10.64
N THR A 63 -15.06 -1.14 -11.21
CA THR A 63 -14.53 -2.28 -11.98
C THR A 63 -14.88 -2.10 -13.44
N GLY A 64 -13.93 -2.41 -14.34
CA GLY A 64 -14.12 -2.26 -15.76
C GLY A 64 -13.03 -2.95 -16.58
N GLN A 65 -13.00 -2.63 -17.89
CA GLN A 65 -12.07 -3.20 -18.85
C GLN A 65 -11.06 -2.15 -19.28
N TYR A 66 -9.80 -2.53 -19.35
CA TYR A 66 -8.72 -1.72 -19.91
C TYR A 66 -7.86 -2.56 -20.83
N LYS A 67 -7.88 -2.28 -22.14
CA LYS A 67 -7.10 -3.01 -23.15
C LYS A 67 -7.23 -4.54 -23.03
N GLY A 68 -8.48 -5.01 -22.82
CA GLY A 68 -8.79 -6.43 -22.67
C GLY A 68 -8.46 -7.04 -21.31
N LYS A 69 -8.08 -6.24 -20.31
CA LYS A 69 -7.85 -6.67 -18.93
C LYS A 69 -9.00 -6.19 -18.06
N ARG A 70 -9.59 -7.08 -17.26
CA ARG A 70 -10.55 -6.70 -16.22
C ARG A 70 -9.78 -6.19 -15.01
N ILE A 71 -10.07 -4.96 -14.57
CA ILE A 71 -9.38 -4.28 -13.47
C ILE A 71 -10.42 -3.69 -12.52
N THR A 72 -10.19 -3.86 -11.22
CA THR A 72 -10.87 -3.12 -10.16
C THR A 72 -9.96 -2.01 -9.67
N VAL A 73 -10.45 -0.78 -9.62
CA VAL A 73 -9.80 0.29 -8.89
C VAL A 73 -10.60 0.60 -7.62
N VAL A 74 -9.91 0.70 -6.48
CA VAL A 74 -10.55 0.96 -5.18
C VAL A 74 -9.74 1.98 -4.38
N SER A 75 -10.43 2.95 -3.76
CA SER A 75 -9.80 3.80 -2.77
C SER A 75 -9.76 3.11 -1.41
N HIS A 76 -8.64 3.32 -0.70
CA HIS A 76 -8.45 2.79 0.65
C HIS A 76 -8.43 3.89 1.73
N GLY A 77 -8.56 5.18 1.35
CA GLY A 77 -8.38 6.27 2.32
C GLY A 77 -6.91 6.45 2.71
N ILE A 78 -6.64 6.77 3.97
CA ILE A 78 -5.29 7.05 4.49
C ILE A 78 -4.96 6.08 5.62
N GLY A 79 -3.75 5.52 5.55
CA GLY A 79 -3.13 4.80 6.65
C GLY A 79 -3.37 3.29 6.65
N THR A 80 -2.62 2.63 7.51
CA THR A 80 -2.52 1.17 7.58
C THR A 80 -3.77 0.51 8.13
N ASP A 81 -4.54 1.20 8.98
CA ASP A 81 -5.81 0.70 9.52
C ASP A 81 -6.82 0.42 8.40
N ASN A 82 -6.91 1.34 7.44
CA ASN A 82 -7.75 1.15 6.27
C ASN A 82 -7.22 0.05 5.34
N ILE A 83 -5.90 -0.12 5.22
CA ILE A 83 -5.32 -1.22 4.43
C ILE A 83 -5.71 -2.58 5.03
N ASP A 84 -5.72 -2.71 6.35
CA ASP A 84 -6.19 -3.93 7.02
C ASP A 84 -7.64 -4.27 6.62
N ILE A 85 -8.53 -3.30 6.67
CA ILE A 85 -9.94 -3.46 6.26
C ILE A 85 -10.03 -3.89 4.79
N VAL A 86 -9.39 -3.12 3.91
CA VAL A 86 -9.49 -3.32 2.45
C VAL A 86 -8.95 -4.69 2.05
N LEU A 87 -7.77 -5.09 2.56
CA LEU A 87 -7.19 -6.38 2.18
C LEU A 87 -7.98 -7.56 2.70
N ASN A 88 -8.45 -7.52 3.95
CA ASN A 88 -9.29 -8.59 4.49
C ASN A 88 -10.61 -8.73 3.72
N GLU A 89 -11.25 -7.63 3.32
CA GLU A 89 -12.49 -7.70 2.55
C GLU A 89 -12.25 -8.11 1.08
N LEU A 90 -11.16 -7.68 0.44
CA LEU A 90 -10.80 -8.14 -0.90
C LEU A 90 -10.46 -9.64 -0.92
N ASP A 91 -9.71 -10.12 0.09
CA ASP A 91 -9.44 -11.56 0.23
C ASP A 91 -10.73 -12.35 0.50
N ALA A 92 -11.62 -11.85 1.34
CA ALA A 92 -12.90 -12.48 1.60
C ALA A 92 -13.75 -12.60 0.33
N LEU A 93 -13.85 -11.56 -0.48
CA LEU A 93 -14.52 -11.58 -1.77
C LEU A 93 -13.94 -12.63 -2.73
N ALA A 94 -12.62 -12.76 -2.74
CA ALA A 94 -11.91 -13.71 -3.60
C ALA A 94 -12.02 -15.16 -3.09
N ASN A 95 -11.84 -15.38 -1.77
CA ASN A 95 -11.48 -16.69 -1.21
C ASN A 95 -12.48 -17.26 -0.19
N ILE A 96 -13.56 -16.54 0.15
CA ILE A 96 -14.63 -17.06 1.03
C ILE A 96 -15.91 -17.26 0.24
N ASP A 97 -16.54 -18.42 0.42
CA ASP A 97 -17.91 -18.66 -0.03
C ASP A 97 -18.87 -18.05 1.01
N PHE A 98 -19.57 -16.99 0.62
CA PHE A 98 -20.46 -16.26 1.51
C PHE A 98 -21.74 -17.04 1.86
N SER A 99 -22.14 -18.02 1.03
CA SER A 99 -23.33 -18.84 1.28
C SER A 99 -23.07 -19.87 2.39
N THR A 100 -21.89 -20.46 2.42
CA THR A 100 -21.45 -21.44 3.43
C THR A 100 -20.60 -20.82 4.54
N ARG A 101 -20.12 -19.59 4.33
CA ARG A 101 -19.19 -18.89 5.21
C ARG A 101 -17.91 -19.68 5.49
N THR A 102 -17.39 -20.35 4.47
CA THR A 102 -16.17 -21.16 4.55
C THR A 102 -15.15 -20.72 3.52
N ILE A 103 -13.88 -21.00 3.78
CA ILE A 103 -12.80 -20.77 2.82
C ILE A 103 -13.03 -21.65 1.59
N LYS A 104 -12.96 -21.07 0.40
CA LYS A 104 -13.05 -21.80 -0.86
C LYS A 104 -11.93 -22.82 -1.01
N PRO A 105 -12.13 -24.00 -1.59
CA PRO A 105 -11.09 -25.00 -1.80
C PRO A 105 -10.02 -24.54 -2.80
N GLU A 106 -10.39 -23.72 -3.77
CA GLU A 106 -9.50 -23.16 -4.77
C GLU A 106 -9.14 -21.72 -4.36
N PHE A 107 -7.83 -21.49 -4.13
CA PHE A 107 -7.32 -20.18 -3.80
C PHE A 107 -7.21 -19.29 -5.04
N LYS A 108 -7.79 -18.10 -4.96
CA LYS A 108 -7.72 -17.07 -5.99
C LYS A 108 -6.74 -16.01 -5.58
N GLN A 109 -5.58 -15.96 -6.25
CA GLN A 109 -4.55 -14.96 -6.00
C GLN A 109 -4.91 -13.62 -6.66
N LEU A 110 -4.86 -12.54 -5.89
CA LEU A 110 -5.01 -11.17 -6.39
C LEU A 110 -3.64 -10.56 -6.70
N SER A 111 -3.61 -9.65 -7.68
CA SER A 111 -2.49 -8.79 -7.98
C SER A 111 -2.86 -7.35 -7.62
N LEU A 112 -2.22 -6.81 -6.59
CA LEU A 112 -2.56 -5.56 -5.93
C LEU A 112 -1.45 -4.53 -6.19
N VAL A 113 -1.74 -3.47 -6.94
CA VAL A 113 -0.78 -2.39 -7.20
C VAL A 113 -1.33 -1.07 -6.66
N ARG A 114 -0.68 -0.54 -5.63
CA ARG A 114 -1.04 0.75 -5.06
C ARG A 114 -0.30 1.88 -5.76
N ILE A 115 -1.05 2.89 -6.21
CA ILE A 115 -0.53 4.14 -6.78
C ILE A 115 -0.71 5.25 -5.76
N GLY A 116 0.42 5.76 -5.24
CA GLY A 116 0.44 6.77 -4.19
C GLY A 116 1.26 8.01 -4.54
N THR A 117 1.36 8.89 -3.56
CA THR A 117 2.27 10.03 -3.52
C THR A 117 3.17 9.92 -2.30
N SER A 118 4.38 10.48 -2.36
CA SER A 118 5.32 10.37 -1.24
C SER A 118 6.31 11.52 -1.19
N GLY A 119 7.05 11.62 -0.08
CA GLY A 119 8.14 12.58 0.12
C GLY A 119 9.50 11.91 -0.05
N GLY A 120 10.33 12.43 -0.96
CA GLY A 120 11.70 11.96 -1.21
C GLY A 120 12.65 12.33 -0.07
N LEU A 121 13.57 11.41 0.25
CA LEU A 121 14.55 11.54 1.33
C LEU A 121 16.00 11.60 0.83
N GLN A 122 16.21 11.41 -0.46
CA GLN A 122 17.56 11.33 -1.03
C GLN A 122 17.68 12.26 -2.23
N PRO A 123 18.87 12.85 -2.49
CA PRO A 123 19.09 13.72 -3.64
C PRO A 123 18.83 13.05 -5.00
N PHE A 124 19.01 11.72 -5.08
CA PHE A 124 18.74 10.94 -6.31
C PHE A 124 17.26 10.57 -6.49
N VAL A 125 16.38 11.03 -5.59
CA VAL A 125 14.92 10.83 -5.63
C VAL A 125 14.22 12.20 -5.63
N PRO A 126 14.45 13.03 -6.68
CA PRO A 126 13.85 14.36 -6.76
C PRO A 126 12.34 14.32 -7.00
N ILE A 127 11.69 15.46 -6.80
CA ILE A 127 10.27 15.65 -7.11
C ILE A 127 10.00 15.27 -8.58
N GLY A 128 8.90 14.56 -8.82
CA GLY A 128 8.50 14.02 -10.13
C GLY A 128 9.03 12.62 -10.43
N THR A 129 9.95 12.09 -9.61
CA THR A 129 10.45 10.72 -9.74
C THR A 129 9.38 9.71 -9.30
N TYR A 130 9.40 8.52 -9.89
CA TYR A 130 8.60 7.39 -9.45
C TYR A 130 9.45 6.42 -8.64
N VAL A 131 8.94 6.02 -7.47
CA VAL A 131 9.61 5.05 -6.59
C VAL A 131 8.66 3.90 -6.32
N ALA A 132 9.09 2.69 -6.64
CA ALA A 132 8.46 1.45 -6.21
C ALA A 132 9.06 1.02 -4.87
N ALA A 133 8.23 0.77 -3.89
CA ALA A 133 8.63 0.28 -2.58
C ALA A 133 8.99 -1.21 -2.68
N GLU A 134 10.21 -1.51 -3.11
CA GLU A 134 10.72 -2.89 -3.13
C GLU A 134 10.83 -3.45 -1.71
N LYS A 135 11.26 -2.62 -0.76
CA LYS A 135 11.20 -2.88 0.68
C LYS A 135 10.36 -1.79 1.34
N SER A 136 9.55 -2.17 2.30
CA SER A 136 8.74 -1.26 3.09
C SER A 136 9.04 -1.43 4.58
N ILE A 137 9.34 -0.31 5.24
CA ILE A 137 9.58 -0.23 6.68
C ILE A 137 8.28 0.27 7.32
N GLY A 138 7.63 -0.55 8.14
CA GLY A 138 6.40 -0.20 8.83
C GLY A 138 6.65 0.33 10.24
N PHE A 139 6.05 1.48 10.56
CA PHE A 139 6.00 2.02 11.92
C PHE A 139 4.66 1.77 12.59
N ASP A 140 3.73 1.11 11.90
CA ASP A 140 2.34 0.91 12.29
C ASP A 140 2.13 -0.28 13.25
N GLY A 141 2.86 -1.36 13.07
CA GLY A 141 2.78 -2.58 13.87
C GLY A 141 1.59 -3.49 13.54
N VAL A 142 0.77 -3.22 12.51
CA VAL A 142 -0.42 -4.02 12.19
C VAL A 142 -0.09 -5.49 11.93
N ILE A 143 1.05 -5.77 11.32
CA ILE A 143 1.47 -7.14 10.98
C ILE A 143 1.63 -8.04 12.22
N TYR A 144 1.94 -7.47 13.40
CA TYR A 144 2.13 -8.23 14.62
C TYR A 144 0.85 -8.82 15.21
N PHE A 145 -0.31 -8.36 14.76
CA PHE A 145 -1.60 -8.95 15.14
C PHE A 145 -1.91 -10.25 14.38
N TYR A 146 -1.13 -10.57 13.34
CA TYR A 146 -1.31 -11.78 12.52
C TYR A 146 -0.26 -12.85 12.82
N ALA A 147 -0.70 -14.10 12.91
CA ALA A 147 0.20 -15.24 13.09
C ALA A 147 1.17 -15.37 11.90
N ASN A 148 2.35 -15.92 12.17
CA ASN A 148 3.40 -16.16 11.18
C ASN A 148 3.98 -14.90 10.51
N SER A 149 3.78 -13.70 11.08
CA SER A 149 4.33 -12.46 10.54
C SER A 149 5.86 -12.51 10.34
N ASN A 150 6.57 -13.32 11.13
CA ASN A 150 8.00 -13.54 10.99
C ASN A 150 8.42 -14.20 9.67
N THR A 151 7.50 -14.85 8.95
CA THR A 151 7.83 -15.53 7.67
C THR A 151 7.96 -14.56 6.50
N VAL A 152 7.43 -13.34 6.65
CA VAL A 152 7.42 -12.31 5.59
C VAL A 152 8.31 -11.11 5.94
N ARG A 153 8.93 -11.10 7.14
CA ARG A 153 9.76 -10.01 7.63
C ARG A 153 11.23 -10.22 7.29
N ASP A 154 11.94 -9.13 7.10
CA ASP A 154 13.39 -9.08 6.89
C ASP A 154 14.09 -8.72 8.23
N ALA A 155 14.32 -9.72 9.06
CA ALA A 155 14.87 -9.55 10.41
C ALA A 155 16.28 -8.93 10.42
N ASP A 156 17.10 -9.20 9.40
CA ASP A 156 18.45 -8.65 9.30
C ASP A 156 18.40 -7.14 9.05
N LEU A 157 17.57 -6.72 8.12
CA LEU A 157 17.38 -5.30 7.83
C LEU A 157 16.69 -4.56 8.98
N GLU A 158 15.75 -5.19 9.70
CA GLU A 158 15.14 -4.65 10.93
C GLU A 158 16.20 -4.41 12.02
N SER A 159 17.08 -5.36 12.25
CA SER A 159 18.13 -5.28 13.25
C SER A 159 19.11 -4.13 12.94
N GLU A 160 19.51 -4.01 11.69
CA GLU A 160 20.41 -2.94 11.26
C GLU A 160 19.73 -1.58 11.29
N LEU A 161 18.45 -1.50 10.94
CA LEU A 161 17.65 -0.28 11.04
C LEU A 161 17.61 0.23 12.49
N ILE A 162 17.25 -0.63 13.45
CA ILE A 162 17.17 -0.29 14.87
C ILE A 162 18.52 0.24 15.38
N LYS A 163 19.61 -0.41 15.00
CA LYS A 163 20.97 -0.05 15.40
C LYS A 163 21.41 1.29 14.83
N GLN A 164 21.30 1.49 13.50
CA GLN A 164 21.76 2.72 12.85
C GLN A 164 20.91 3.94 13.22
N LEU A 165 19.59 3.75 13.41
CA LEU A 165 18.70 4.83 13.82
C LEU A 165 18.82 5.15 15.31
N ASP A 166 19.58 4.36 16.11
CA ASP A 166 19.58 4.51 17.58
C ASP A 166 18.13 4.65 18.07
N TRP A 167 17.33 3.62 17.79
CA TRP A 167 15.86 3.67 17.90
C TRP A 167 15.42 3.96 19.33
N ARG A 168 14.74 5.09 19.54
CA ARG A 168 14.35 5.59 20.87
C ARG A 168 12.85 5.60 21.13
N LEU A 169 12.04 5.25 20.12
CA LEU A 169 10.60 5.27 20.26
C LEU A 169 10.14 3.98 20.94
N SER A 170 10.10 4.00 22.27
CA SER A 170 9.63 2.86 23.06
C SER A 170 8.16 2.54 22.77
N GLY A 171 7.84 1.26 22.60
CA GLY A 171 6.48 0.81 22.27
C GLY A 171 6.15 0.82 20.77
N ILE A 172 7.04 1.32 19.91
CA ILE A 172 6.93 1.18 18.46
C ILE A 172 8.08 0.30 17.99
N TRP A 173 7.76 -0.81 17.34
CA TRP A 173 8.76 -1.73 16.83
C TRP A 173 8.69 -1.75 15.29
N PRO A 174 9.66 -1.16 14.59
CA PRO A 174 9.65 -1.14 13.15
C PRO A 174 9.82 -2.55 12.59
N TYR A 175 9.12 -2.84 11.50
CA TYR A 175 9.27 -4.09 10.76
C TYR A 175 9.57 -3.80 9.30
N VAL A 176 10.18 -4.78 8.60
CA VAL A 176 10.52 -4.65 7.19
C VAL A 176 9.92 -5.81 6.41
N VAL A 177 9.22 -5.48 5.34
CA VAL A 177 8.62 -6.45 4.41
C VAL A 177 8.99 -6.14 2.97
N SER A 178 8.89 -7.14 2.10
CA SER A 178 9.15 -6.99 0.67
C SER A 178 7.86 -6.96 -0.13
N ALA A 179 7.82 -6.13 -1.17
CA ALA A 179 6.83 -6.27 -2.23
C ALA A 179 7.02 -7.58 -3.01
N ASP A 180 5.99 -8.01 -3.73
CA ASP A 180 6.09 -9.18 -4.61
C ASP A 180 7.13 -8.92 -5.72
N PRO A 181 8.18 -9.76 -5.85
CA PRO A 181 9.26 -9.52 -6.79
C PRO A 181 8.81 -9.58 -8.25
N SER A 182 7.79 -10.38 -8.56
CA SER A 182 7.28 -10.48 -9.93
C SER A 182 6.51 -9.23 -10.34
N LEU A 183 5.74 -8.63 -9.42
CA LEU A 183 5.09 -7.35 -9.67
C LEU A 183 6.10 -6.19 -9.75
N ILE A 184 7.13 -6.20 -8.90
CA ILE A 184 8.22 -5.21 -8.97
C ILE A 184 8.86 -5.27 -10.36
N GLU A 185 9.24 -6.45 -10.84
CA GLU A 185 9.85 -6.61 -12.17
C GLU A 185 8.91 -6.16 -13.28
N GLN A 186 7.65 -6.59 -13.21
CA GLN A 186 6.62 -6.30 -14.21
C GLN A 186 6.31 -4.80 -14.32
N ILE A 187 6.21 -4.10 -13.18
CA ILE A 187 5.78 -2.69 -13.13
C ILE A 187 6.96 -1.74 -13.31
N THR A 188 8.12 -2.02 -12.67
CA THR A 188 9.21 -1.03 -12.67
C THR A 188 10.01 -1.03 -13.97
N ARG A 189 10.19 -2.20 -14.59
CA ARG A 189 11.10 -2.35 -15.73
C ARG A 189 12.43 -1.63 -15.43
N ASN A 190 12.80 -0.59 -16.23
CA ASN A 190 14.03 0.19 -16.04
C ASN A 190 13.78 1.70 -15.88
N ASP A 191 12.53 2.13 -15.67
CA ASP A 191 12.12 3.55 -15.66
C ASP A 191 11.49 4.01 -14.32
N ILE A 192 11.43 3.11 -13.34
CA ILE A 192 10.96 3.40 -11.98
C ILE A 192 12.03 2.95 -10.99
N ILE A 193 12.40 3.83 -10.07
CA ILE A 193 13.39 3.53 -9.02
C ILE A 193 12.82 2.48 -8.06
N ARG A 194 13.59 1.43 -7.79
CA ARG A 194 13.30 0.47 -6.73
C ARG A 194 13.90 0.99 -5.42
N GLY A 195 13.08 1.24 -4.43
CA GLY A 195 13.47 1.90 -3.21
C GLY A 195 13.12 1.16 -1.93
N THR A 196 13.61 1.69 -0.83
CA THR A 196 13.18 1.33 0.53
C THR A 196 12.34 2.46 1.07
N THR A 197 11.06 2.20 1.28
CA THR A 197 10.05 3.20 1.65
C THR A 197 9.67 3.05 3.12
N ILE A 198 9.56 4.15 3.86
CA ILE A 198 8.95 4.12 5.20
C ILE A 198 7.45 4.37 5.05
N ALA A 199 6.66 3.45 5.58
CA ALA A 199 5.23 3.60 5.82
C ALA A 199 5.01 4.05 7.27
N ALA A 200 4.75 5.34 7.44
CA ALA A 200 4.56 5.94 8.75
C ALA A 200 3.06 6.02 9.08
N ASN A 201 2.70 5.67 10.32
CA ASN A 201 1.32 5.69 10.81
C ASN A 201 0.80 7.09 11.18
N GLY A 202 1.34 8.13 10.57
CA GLY A 202 0.92 9.52 10.69
C GLY A 202 1.72 10.44 9.79
N PHE A 203 1.14 11.57 9.44
CA PHE A 203 1.76 12.53 8.52
C PHE A 203 2.73 13.50 9.21
N TYR A 204 2.44 13.89 10.46
CA TYR A 204 3.22 14.90 11.18
C TYR A 204 4.35 14.25 12.01
N GLY A 205 4.14 14.00 13.28
CA GLY A 205 5.15 13.46 14.18
C GLY A 205 5.81 12.16 13.69
N PRO A 206 5.08 11.14 13.22
CA PRO A 206 5.68 9.91 12.70
C PRO A 206 6.57 10.08 11.47
N GLN A 207 6.43 11.21 10.75
CA GLN A 207 7.31 11.57 9.65
C GLN A 207 8.27 12.72 10.02
N GLY A 208 8.45 13.01 11.31
CA GLY A 208 9.37 14.02 11.80
C GLY A 208 9.00 15.46 11.46
N ARG A 209 7.68 15.77 11.35
CA ARG A 209 7.16 17.13 11.22
C ARG A 209 6.77 17.65 12.59
N GLU A 210 7.50 18.61 13.09
CA GLU A 210 7.18 19.32 14.32
C GLU A 210 6.33 20.54 14.03
N LEU A 211 5.18 20.64 14.69
CA LEU A 211 4.34 21.84 14.67
C LEU A 211 4.35 22.45 16.07
N ARG A 212 3.31 22.22 16.87
CA ARG A 212 3.18 22.70 18.23
C ARG A 212 3.67 21.69 19.28
N LEU A 213 3.58 20.40 18.95
CA LEU A 213 4.05 19.33 19.84
C LEU A 213 5.50 18.97 19.48
N PRO A 214 6.42 18.95 20.46
CA PRO A 214 7.80 18.55 20.21
C PRO A 214 7.88 17.06 19.87
N LEU A 215 8.90 16.69 19.09
CA LEU A 215 9.19 15.31 18.73
C LEU A 215 9.94 14.59 19.86
N THR A 216 9.69 13.31 20.04
CA THR A 216 10.44 12.45 20.99
C THR A 216 11.89 12.27 20.54
N ASP A 217 12.12 12.11 19.24
CA ASP A 217 13.46 12.07 18.63
C ASP A 217 13.51 13.06 17.45
N PRO A 218 13.94 14.31 17.68
CA PRO A 218 14.07 15.31 16.62
C PRO A 218 15.17 14.98 15.60
N GLU A 219 16.10 14.08 15.93
CA GLU A 219 17.20 13.66 15.06
C GLU A 219 16.84 12.45 14.17
N LEU A 220 15.67 11.87 14.35
CA LEU A 220 15.28 10.64 13.65
C LEU A 220 15.37 10.78 12.12
N ASN A 221 14.87 11.87 11.57
CA ASN A 221 14.93 12.09 10.10
C ASN A 221 16.37 12.17 9.59
N ARG A 222 17.28 12.82 10.32
CA ARG A 222 18.71 12.89 9.95
C ARG A 222 19.35 11.49 9.96
N LYS A 223 18.98 10.65 10.93
CA LYS A 223 19.46 9.26 11.00
C LYS A 223 18.89 8.44 9.84
N ILE A 224 17.60 8.62 9.48
CA ILE A 224 16.95 7.97 8.34
C ILE A 224 17.63 8.32 7.01
N GLU A 225 17.94 9.59 6.79
CA GLU A 225 18.65 10.05 5.58
C GLU A 225 20.06 9.45 5.47
N ALA A 226 20.75 9.33 6.61
CA ALA A 226 22.10 8.76 6.69
C ALA A 226 22.12 7.23 6.58
N PHE A 227 21.01 6.55 6.82
CA PHE A 227 20.94 5.08 6.81
C PHE A 227 21.50 4.48 5.53
N ASP A 228 22.34 3.44 5.71
CA ASP A 228 22.90 2.65 4.61
C ASP A 228 23.08 1.19 5.05
N TYR A 229 22.45 0.30 4.32
CA TYR A 229 22.64 -1.14 4.49
C TYR A 229 23.03 -1.77 3.16
N ASN A 230 24.32 -2.06 2.99
CA ASN A 230 24.88 -2.63 1.76
C ASN A 230 24.55 -1.78 0.52
N GLY A 231 24.65 -0.45 0.64
CA GLY A 231 24.30 0.50 -0.42
C GLY A 231 22.80 0.79 -0.56
N ARG A 232 21.97 0.18 0.25
CA ARG A 232 20.53 0.41 0.27
C ARG A 232 20.19 1.58 1.20
N LYS A 233 19.74 2.66 0.60
CA LYS A 233 19.26 3.87 1.29
C LYS A 233 17.74 3.82 1.51
N ILE A 234 17.25 4.51 2.53
CA ILE A 234 15.82 4.81 2.66
C ILE A 234 15.50 5.95 1.70
N THR A 235 14.55 5.72 0.80
CA THR A 235 14.30 6.60 -0.35
C THR A 235 13.21 7.62 -0.13
N ASN A 236 12.15 7.26 0.57
CA ASN A 236 10.95 8.10 0.69
C ASN A 236 10.04 7.71 1.85
N PHE A 237 9.12 8.62 2.20
CA PHE A 237 8.04 8.40 3.16
C PHE A 237 6.67 8.35 2.48
N GLU A 238 5.83 7.39 2.87
CA GLU A 238 4.40 7.35 2.64
C GLU A 238 3.70 6.70 3.85
N MET A 239 2.49 6.11 3.72
CA MET A 239 1.71 5.74 4.90
C MET A 239 1.08 4.32 4.85
N GLU A 240 1.27 3.52 3.79
CA GLU A 240 0.51 2.27 3.60
C GLU A 240 1.31 1.07 3.05
N SER A 241 2.48 1.28 2.45
CA SER A 241 3.20 0.23 1.70
C SER A 241 3.59 -0.99 2.54
N SER A 242 3.89 -0.81 3.83
CA SER A 242 4.28 -1.90 4.72
C SER A 242 3.14 -2.86 5.01
N SER A 243 1.99 -2.33 5.42
CA SER A 243 0.80 -3.13 5.69
C SER A 243 0.29 -3.81 4.43
N LEU A 244 0.28 -3.10 3.30
CA LEU A 244 -0.12 -3.69 2.01
C LEU A 244 0.77 -4.88 1.63
N ALA A 245 2.08 -4.69 1.62
CA ALA A 245 3.02 -5.75 1.23
C ALA A 245 3.01 -6.92 2.23
N GLY A 246 3.04 -6.62 3.53
CA GLY A 246 3.10 -7.63 4.58
C GLY A 246 1.84 -8.48 4.67
N LEU A 247 0.66 -7.85 4.71
CA LEU A 247 -0.61 -8.57 4.80
C LEU A 247 -0.89 -9.36 3.51
N ALA A 248 -0.67 -8.77 2.34
CA ALA A 248 -0.84 -9.49 1.08
C ALA A 248 0.05 -10.73 0.99
N ALA A 249 1.31 -10.65 1.42
CA ALA A 249 2.21 -11.79 1.46
C ALA A 249 1.73 -12.88 2.42
N LEU A 250 1.23 -12.51 3.62
CA LEU A 250 0.65 -13.46 4.57
C LEU A 250 -0.61 -14.15 4.03
N MET A 251 -1.42 -13.44 3.25
CA MET A 251 -2.64 -13.95 2.59
C MET A 251 -2.33 -14.75 1.32
N GLY A 252 -1.09 -14.72 0.79
CA GLY A 252 -0.70 -15.38 -0.46
C GLY A 252 -1.00 -14.59 -1.73
N HIS A 253 -1.32 -13.30 -1.60
CA HIS A 253 -1.51 -12.38 -2.72
C HIS A 253 -0.21 -11.72 -3.16
N ARG A 254 -0.18 -11.17 -4.36
CA ARG A 254 0.92 -10.35 -4.85
C ARG A 254 0.59 -8.87 -4.64
N ALA A 255 1.50 -8.11 -4.04
CA ALA A 255 1.28 -6.69 -3.81
C ALA A 255 2.55 -5.86 -3.98
N MET A 256 2.38 -4.63 -4.44
CA MET A 256 3.40 -3.60 -4.43
C MET A 256 2.80 -2.19 -4.32
N THR A 257 3.62 -1.24 -3.91
CA THR A 257 3.31 0.19 -3.95
C THR A 257 4.27 0.90 -4.90
N VAL A 258 3.74 1.80 -5.71
CA VAL A 258 4.53 2.76 -6.48
C VAL A 258 4.00 4.18 -6.21
N CYS A 259 4.92 5.11 -5.92
CA CYS A 259 4.58 6.49 -5.59
C CYS A 259 5.24 7.48 -6.54
N CYS A 260 4.52 8.57 -6.85
CA CYS A 260 5.11 9.77 -7.39
C CYS A 260 5.67 10.61 -6.22
N ILE A 261 6.92 11.06 -6.33
CA ILE A 261 7.53 11.97 -5.36
C ILE A 261 6.97 13.38 -5.59
N ILE A 262 6.27 13.91 -4.59
CA ILE A 262 5.64 15.24 -4.64
C ILE A 262 6.25 16.24 -3.67
N ALA A 263 7.08 15.78 -2.74
CA ALA A 263 7.79 16.63 -1.79
C ALA A 263 9.24 16.15 -1.65
N GLY A 264 10.17 17.08 -1.58
CA GLY A 264 11.58 16.83 -1.29
C GLY A 264 11.90 17.28 0.13
N ARG A 265 12.37 16.36 0.97
CA ARG A 265 12.77 16.69 2.33
C ARG A 265 14.17 17.31 2.39
N VAL A 266 15.02 16.95 1.45
CA VAL A 266 16.37 17.52 1.31
C VAL A 266 16.29 19.00 0.92
N ASP A 267 15.37 19.34 0.03
CA ASP A 267 15.23 20.70 -0.51
C ASP A 267 14.13 21.52 0.19
N ASN A 268 13.44 20.94 1.18
CA ASN A 268 12.29 21.53 1.88
C ASN A 268 11.22 22.10 0.93
N HIS A 269 11.06 21.47 -0.23
CA HIS A 269 10.14 21.91 -1.27
C HIS A 269 8.97 20.92 -1.45
N MET A 270 7.79 21.46 -1.76
CA MET A 270 6.60 20.67 -2.06
C MET A 270 6.00 21.14 -3.39
N ASN A 271 5.78 20.20 -4.31
CA ASN A 271 5.06 20.45 -5.54
C ASN A 271 3.57 20.17 -5.33
N THR A 272 2.74 21.20 -5.43
CA THR A 272 1.28 21.07 -5.36
C THR A 272 0.64 20.78 -6.71
N ASP A 273 1.39 20.95 -7.81
CA ASP A 273 0.93 20.65 -9.18
C ASP A 273 1.59 19.36 -9.70
N TYR A 274 1.20 18.24 -9.12
CA TYR A 274 1.73 16.91 -9.46
C TYR A 274 0.78 16.06 -10.31
N LYS A 275 -0.38 16.59 -10.70
CA LYS A 275 -1.44 15.83 -11.40
C LYS A 275 -0.93 15.17 -12.67
N GLY A 276 -0.25 15.89 -13.55
CA GLY A 276 0.24 15.33 -14.82
C GLY A 276 1.29 14.21 -14.64
N SER A 277 2.13 14.28 -13.59
CA SER A 277 3.07 13.21 -13.28
C SER A 277 2.34 11.98 -12.74
N LEU A 278 1.29 12.18 -11.94
CA LEU A 278 0.50 11.09 -11.40
C LEU A 278 -0.32 10.38 -12.48
N GLU A 279 -0.89 11.12 -13.43
CA GLU A 279 -1.62 10.56 -14.58
C GLU A 279 -0.74 9.66 -15.44
N LYS A 280 0.51 10.07 -15.73
CA LYS A 280 1.49 9.22 -16.40
C LYS A 280 1.82 7.95 -15.64
N LEU A 281 1.91 8.02 -14.31
CA LEU A 281 2.13 6.85 -13.47
C LEU A 281 0.92 5.91 -13.52
N ILE A 282 -0.31 6.44 -13.48
CA ILE A 282 -1.55 5.67 -13.61
C ILE A 282 -1.54 4.89 -14.93
N GLU A 283 -1.32 5.56 -16.06
CA GLU A 283 -1.27 4.92 -17.38
C GLU A 283 -0.17 3.83 -17.42
N THR A 284 1.02 4.13 -16.89
CA THR A 284 2.12 3.16 -16.80
C THR A 284 1.73 1.91 -16.02
N VAL A 285 1.06 2.06 -14.88
CA VAL A 285 0.61 0.92 -14.07
C VAL A 285 -0.49 0.14 -14.79
N LEU A 286 -1.48 0.80 -15.37
CA LEU A 286 -2.57 0.15 -16.11
C LEU A 286 -2.04 -0.67 -17.31
N ASP A 287 -1.04 -0.16 -17.99
CA ASP A 287 -0.41 -0.88 -19.11
C ASP A 287 0.36 -2.13 -18.66
N ARG A 288 0.90 -2.11 -17.45
CA ARG A 288 1.85 -3.12 -16.96
C ARG A 288 1.26 -4.13 -15.96
N ILE A 289 0.11 -3.83 -15.33
CA ILE A 289 -0.53 -4.74 -14.37
C ILE A 289 -1.18 -5.97 -15.03
#